data_252ea19d5483499c5e0ad436f43eec18
#
_entry.id   252ea19d5483499c5e0ad436f43eec18
#
_cell.length_a   1.000
_cell.length_b   1.000
_cell.length_c   1.000
_cell.angle_alpha   90.00
_cell.angle_beta   90.00
_cell.angle_gamma   90.00
#
_symmetry.space_group_name_H-M   'P 1'
#
loop_
_entity.id
_entity.type
_entity.pdbx_description
1 polymer ?
#
loop_
_entity_poly.entity_id
_entity_poly.type
_entity_poly.pdbx_seq_one_letter_code
_entity_poly.pdbx_strand_id
1 'polypeptide(L)'
;MNTNHDWLTYDVEEIVKADKNCLWHHLKPHQVFEKQEQMIIVEGNGLMVKDIRGREYLDATSGGVWSVMVGYGRDSIADAVCAQMKKMPYFAGVFGTVPAIKFAQKLLEKLPRMGKVYFSNSGSEANEKAYKIVRQASRISPKRKGKYKIMYRDRDYHGTTIGAMSSTGQAQRKQDFGPFVEGFVEIPHACCYRCPYDKTYGNCNIECARKVEDIILKEGADSIGALIVEPITAGGGILKPVKEYYPLLQEICRKYDIWLIMDEVVCGFGRTGKFWGHDHFDVDPDIVTMAKGLASSYEALSATVVKQEIYDLFLNDPADPATRLNYFRDISTYG
;
A
#
# COMPACT_ATOMS: atom_id res chain seq x y z
N MET A 1 -0.29 8.96 -39.56
CA MET A 1 -1.06 9.57 -38.48
C MET A 1 -0.28 10.79 -38.04
N ASN A 2 -0.85 11.99 -38.18
CA ASN A 2 -0.23 13.24 -37.73
C ASN A 2 -0.05 13.17 -36.21
N THR A 3 1.18 13.11 -35.73
CA THR A 3 1.52 13.18 -34.31
C THR A 3 1.66 14.65 -33.87
N ASN A 4 0.69 15.51 -34.25
CA ASN A 4 0.61 16.82 -33.63
C ASN A 4 0.20 16.62 -32.16
N HIS A 5 1.14 16.73 -31.26
CA HIS A 5 0.92 16.77 -29.82
C HIS A 5 0.48 18.20 -29.44
N ASP A 6 -0.68 18.64 -29.93
CA ASP A 6 -1.20 20.01 -29.69
C ASP A 6 -1.35 20.33 -28.19
N TRP A 7 -1.48 19.30 -27.35
CA TRP A 7 -1.50 19.45 -25.89
C TRP A 7 -0.13 19.82 -25.27
N LEU A 8 0.98 19.77 -26.03
CA LEU A 8 2.27 20.27 -25.59
C LEU A 8 2.49 21.76 -25.83
N THR A 9 1.63 22.39 -26.68
CA THR A 9 1.62 23.82 -26.91
C THR A 9 0.36 24.40 -26.32
N TYR A 10 0.49 25.33 -25.36
CA TYR A 10 -0.63 25.89 -24.61
C TYR A 10 -0.39 27.36 -24.26
N ASP A 11 -1.46 28.11 -24.14
CA ASP A 11 -1.47 29.41 -23.49
C ASP A 11 -1.49 29.24 -21.97
N VAL A 12 -0.55 29.91 -21.29
CA VAL A 12 -0.37 29.77 -19.83
C VAL A 12 -1.61 30.23 -19.06
N GLU A 13 -2.21 31.35 -19.46
CA GLU A 13 -3.38 31.90 -18.77
C GLU A 13 -4.62 31.05 -19.00
N GLU A 14 -4.73 30.46 -20.19
CA GLU A 14 -5.81 29.50 -20.48
C GLU A 14 -5.71 28.27 -19.59
N ILE A 15 -4.51 27.67 -19.44
CA ILE A 15 -4.30 26.50 -18.58
C ILE A 15 -4.55 26.82 -17.11
N VAL A 16 -4.04 27.97 -16.62
CA VAL A 16 -4.29 28.40 -15.23
C VAL A 16 -5.78 28.58 -14.95
N LYS A 17 -6.54 29.14 -15.91
CA LYS A 17 -8.00 29.26 -15.82
C LYS A 17 -8.69 27.90 -15.87
N ALA A 18 -8.25 27.01 -16.77
CA ALA A 18 -8.80 25.68 -16.91
C ALA A 18 -8.56 24.81 -15.66
N ASP A 19 -7.39 24.93 -15.04
CA ASP A 19 -7.06 24.26 -13.79
C ASP A 19 -8.12 24.52 -12.72
N LYS A 20 -8.48 25.79 -12.51
CA LYS A 20 -9.53 26.17 -11.55
C LYS A 20 -10.92 25.66 -11.94
N ASN A 21 -11.24 25.67 -13.21
CA ASN A 21 -12.58 25.35 -13.69
C ASN A 21 -12.86 23.84 -13.82
N CYS A 22 -11.82 23.03 -14.01
CA CYS A 22 -11.98 21.65 -14.45
C CYS A 22 -11.36 20.61 -13.51
N LEU A 23 -10.31 20.98 -12.75
CA LEU A 23 -9.53 20.00 -12.00
C LEU A 23 -9.85 20.03 -10.51
N TRP A 24 -10.23 18.87 -9.97
CA TRP A 24 -10.41 18.67 -8.54
C TRP A 24 -9.10 18.21 -7.90
N HIS A 25 -8.41 19.12 -7.25
CA HIS A 25 -7.11 18.82 -6.61
C HIS A 25 -7.24 18.01 -5.34
N HIS A 26 -6.35 17.01 -5.18
CA HIS A 26 -6.24 16.23 -3.95
C HIS A 26 -5.67 17.06 -2.79
N LEU A 27 -6.16 16.81 -1.57
CA LEU A 27 -5.63 17.37 -0.33
C LEU A 27 -5.55 18.91 -0.32
N LYS A 28 -6.41 19.59 -1.04
CA LYS A 28 -6.48 21.06 -1.09
C LYS A 28 -7.74 21.57 -0.42
N PRO A 29 -7.65 22.58 0.45
CA PRO A 29 -8.81 23.33 0.94
C PRO A 29 -9.40 24.12 -0.23
N HIS A 30 -10.60 23.78 -0.72
CA HIS A 30 -11.20 24.38 -1.90
C HIS A 30 -11.34 25.90 -1.81
N GLN A 31 -11.72 26.46 -0.64
CA GLN A 31 -11.81 27.90 -0.45
C GLN A 31 -10.47 28.64 -0.63
N VAL A 32 -9.34 27.97 -0.31
CA VAL A 32 -8.01 28.53 -0.54
C VAL A 32 -7.63 28.40 -2.00
N PHE A 33 -7.97 27.25 -2.62
CA PHE A 33 -7.74 26.97 -4.02
C PHE A 33 -8.40 28.02 -4.93
N GLU A 34 -9.65 28.37 -4.65
CA GLU A 34 -10.41 29.36 -5.45
C GLU A 34 -9.77 30.78 -5.40
N LYS A 35 -9.05 31.11 -4.34
CA LYS A 35 -8.47 32.44 -4.13
C LYS A 35 -7.03 32.59 -4.62
N GLN A 36 -6.35 31.48 -4.93
CA GLN A 36 -4.92 31.49 -5.27
C GLN A 36 -4.67 30.75 -6.59
N GLU A 37 -3.68 31.21 -7.36
CA GLU A 37 -3.12 30.45 -8.45
C GLU A 37 -2.39 29.22 -7.88
N GLN A 38 -2.66 28.07 -8.48
CA GLN A 38 -1.99 26.84 -8.08
C GLN A 38 -0.65 26.67 -8.82
N MET A 39 0.28 25.97 -8.18
CA MET A 39 1.49 25.53 -8.85
C MET A 39 1.15 24.41 -9.83
N ILE A 40 1.34 24.66 -11.11
CA ILE A 40 1.14 23.68 -12.19
C ILE A 40 2.52 23.22 -12.64
N ILE A 41 2.87 21.96 -12.41
CA ILE A 41 4.16 21.38 -12.78
C ILE A 41 4.06 20.88 -14.22
N VAL A 42 5.02 21.27 -15.06
CA VAL A 42 5.03 20.95 -16.49
C VAL A 42 6.21 20.08 -16.92
N GLU A 43 7.30 20.06 -16.16
CA GLU A 43 8.51 19.34 -16.49
C GLU A 43 9.21 18.83 -15.24
N GLY A 44 9.93 17.71 -15.35
CA GLY A 44 10.79 17.19 -14.31
C GLY A 44 12.05 16.57 -14.90
N ASN A 45 13.20 16.84 -14.29
CA ASN A 45 14.48 16.22 -14.68
C ASN A 45 15.32 15.95 -13.42
N GLY A 46 15.74 14.69 -13.25
CA GLY A 46 16.46 14.26 -12.04
C GLY A 46 15.64 14.52 -10.77
N LEU A 47 16.07 15.49 -9.96
CA LEU A 47 15.37 15.90 -8.74
C LEU A 47 14.68 17.28 -8.88
N MET A 48 14.80 17.91 -10.03
CA MET A 48 14.22 19.23 -10.26
C MET A 48 12.89 19.12 -10.98
N VAL A 49 11.96 19.99 -10.62
CA VAL A 49 10.69 20.19 -11.33
C VAL A 49 10.53 21.64 -11.71
N LYS A 50 9.79 21.88 -12.78
CA LYS A 50 9.56 23.23 -13.33
C LYS A 50 8.07 23.49 -13.40
N ASP A 51 7.65 24.67 -12.96
CA ASP A 51 6.27 25.08 -13.04
C ASP A 51 5.95 25.77 -14.40
N ILE A 52 4.67 25.97 -14.64
CA ILE A 52 4.15 26.61 -15.86
C ILE A 52 4.62 28.05 -16.05
N ARG A 53 5.07 28.73 -14.98
CA ARG A 53 5.68 30.06 -15.01
C ARG A 53 7.19 30.03 -15.25
N GLY A 54 7.76 28.84 -15.48
CA GLY A 54 9.19 28.65 -15.75
C GLY A 54 10.10 28.62 -14.52
N ARG A 55 9.54 28.64 -13.30
CA ARG A 55 10.32 28.56 -12.05
C ARG A 55 10.70 27.13 -11.76
N GLU A 56 11.93 26.92 -11.33
CA GLU A 56 12.47 25.61 -10.98
C GLU A 56 12.50 25.39 -9.47
N TYR A 57 12.24 24.15 -9.05
CA TYR A 57 12.21 23.75 -7.66
C TYR A 57 12.91 22.41 -7.48
N LEU A 58 13.62 22.26 -6.35
CA LEU A 58 14.07 20.96 -5.89
C LEU A 58 12.85 20.19 -5.31
N ASP A 59 12.50 19.06 -5.91
CA ASP A 59 11.46 18.19 -5.38
C ASP A 59 11.98 17.36 -4.19
N ALA A 60 11.92 17.96 -3.00
CA ALA A 60 12.27 17.30 -1.74
C ALA A 60 11.16 16.36 -1.22
N THR A 61 10.04 16.25 -1.95
CA THR A 61 8.87 15.45 -1.55
C THR A 61 8.69 14.18 -2.37
N SER A 62 9.54 13.98 -3.38
CA SER A 62 9.52 12.80 -4.25
C SER A 62 8.16 12.60 -4.93
N GLY A 63 7.74 13.61 -5.71
CA GLY A 63 6.44 13.65 -6.41
C GLY A 63 5.27 14.04 -5.51
N GLY A 64 5.53 14.75 -4.40
CA GLY A 64 4.51 15.21 -3.45
C GLY A 64 4.05 14.17 -2.42
N VAL A 65 4.26 12.87 -2.69
CA VAL A 65 3.74 11.76 -1.86
C VAL A 65 4.74 10.61 -1.71
N TRP A 66 6.03 10.88 -1.77
CA TRP A 66 7.14 9.93 -1.60
C TRP A 66 7.13 8.78 -2.64
N SER A 67 6.79 9.07 -3.87
CA SER A 67 6.57 8.04 -4.89
C SER A 67 7.65 7.97 -5.97
N VAL A 68 8.28 9.10 -6.31
CA VAL A 68 9.34 9.17 -7.34
C VAL A 68 10.68 8.79 -6.73
N MET A 69 11.11 7.53 -6.90
CA MET A 69 12.33 7.00 -6.27
C MET A 69 13.58 7.19 -7.12
N VAL A 70 13.46 7.09 -8.44
CA VAL A 70 14.62 7.18 -9.37
C VAL A 70 14.76 8.54 -10.04
N GLY A 71 13.94 9.52 -9.64
CA GLY A 71 13.90 10.85 -10.24
C GLY A 71 13.11 10.88 -11.55
N TYR A 72 13.00 12.08 -12.10
CA TYR A 72 12.28 12.38 -13.34
C TYR A 72 13.17 12.20 -14.59
N GLY A 73 12.56 12.13 -15.79
CA GLY A 73 13.26 12.14 -17.07
C GLY A 73 14.11 10.89 -17.33
N ARG A 74 13.64 9.71 -16.95
CA ARG A 74 14.33 8.45 -17.24
C ARG A 74 13.89 7.89 -18.60
N ASP A 75 14.52 8.32 -19.67
CA ASP A 75 14.22 7.92 -21.05
C ASP A 75 14.15 6.41 -21.21
N SER A 76 15.08 5.67 -20.61
CA SER A 76 15.09 4.20 -20.68
C SER A 76 13.81 3.54 -20.15
N ILE A 77 13.14 4.14 -19.17
CA ILE A 77 11.84 3.66 -18.67
C ILE A 77 10.75 4.03 -19.67
N ALA A 78 10.72 5.28 -20.12
CA ALA A 78 9.72 5.77 -21.08
C ALA A 78 9.78 4.98 -22.40
N ASP A 79 10.97 4.72 -22.92
CA ASP A 79 11.19 3.94 -24.14
C ASP A 79 10.71 2.50 -23.99
N ALA A 80 11.01 1.87 -22.86
CA ALA A 80 10.55 0.50 -22.57
C ALA A 80 9.01 0.42 -22.48
N VAL A 81 8.37 1.39 -21.81
CA VAL A 81 6.91 1.49 -21.74
C VAL A 81 6.31 1.72 -23.13
N CYS A 82 6.86 2.67 -23.91
CA CYS A 82 6.41 2.95 -25.26
C CYS A 82 6.53 1.72 -26.17
N ALA A 83 7.64 1.00 -26.11
CA ALA A 83 7.85 -0.22 -26.90
C ALA A 83 6.83 -1.32 -26.53
N GLN A 84 6.55 -1.50 -25.23
CA GLN A 84 5.57 -2.48 -24.77
C GLN A 84 4.14 -2.08 -25.15
N MET A 85 3.78 -0.81 -25.03
CA MET A 85 2.46 -0.31 -25.43
C MET A 85 2.18 -0.50 -26.93
N LYS A 86 3.19 -0.26 -27.79
CA LYS A 86 3.09 -0.54 -29.22
C LYS A 86 2.90 -2.02 -29.53
N LYS A 87 3.51 -2.89 -28.73
CA LYS A 87 3.39 -4.34 -28.90
C LYS A 87 2.06 -4.88 -28.38
N MET A 88 1.70 -4.56 -27.16
CA MET A 88 0.47 -4.97 -26.48
C MET A 88 0.29 -4.15 -25.20
N PRO A 89 -0.66 -3.22 -25.14
CA PRO A 89 -0.85 -2.36 -23.97
C PRO A 89 -1.51 -3.09 -22.80
N TYR A 90 -2.44 -4.00 -23.10
CA TYR A 90 -3.23 -4.68 -22.06
C TYR A 90 -3.71 -6.05 -22.51
N PHE A 91 -3.78 -6.97 -21.56
CA PHE A 91 -4.59 -8.19 -21.64
C PHE A 91 -5.12 -8.55 -20.25
N ALA A 92 -6.32 -9.13 -20.20
CA ALA A 92 -7.00 -9.43 -18.93
C ALA A 92 -6.14 -10.29 -18.00
N GLY A 93 -6.10 -9.94 -16.70
CA GLY A 93 -5.24 -10.58 -15.69
C GLY A 93 -5.51 -12.06 -15.41
N VAL A 94 -6.56 -12.64 -16.01
CA VAL A 94 -6.80 -14.11 -16.02
C VAL A 94 -5.79 -14.86 -16.90
N PHE A 95 -5.05 -14.13 -17.76
CA PHE A 95 -3.98 -14.67 -18.59
C PHE A 95 -2.65 -14.08 -18.18
N GLY A 96 -1.59 -14.84 -18.32
CA GLY A 96 -0.24 -14.35 -18.05
C GLY A 96 0.30 -13.49 -19.19
N THR A 97 1.02 -12.39 -18.85
CA THR A 97 1.83 -11.63 -19.82
C THR A 97 3.30 -11.75 -19.46
N VAL A 98 4.17 -11.75 -20.47
CA VAL A 98 5.62 -11.89 -20.24
C VAL A 98 6.19 -10.82 -19.30
N PRO A 99 5.85 -9.52 -19.44
CA PRO A 99 6.33 -8.50 -18.50
C PRO A 99 5.90 -8.77 -17.07
N ALA A 100 4.62 -9.09 -16.83
CA ALA A 100 4.09 -9.36 -15.49
C ALA A 100 4.78 -10.57 -14.85
N ILE A 101 4.94 -11.68 -15.60
CA ILE A 101 5.60 -12.90 -15.11
C ILE A 101 7.06 -12.62 -14.72
N LYS A 102 7.83 -11.97 -15.60
CA LYS A 102 9.23 -11.61 -15.32
C LYS A 102 9.37 -10.66 -14.14
N PHE A 103 8.43 -9.72 -14.00
CA PHE A 103 8.47 -8.80 -12.90
C PHE A 103 8.11 -9.49 -11.57
N ALA A 104 7.13 -10.37 -11.56
CA ALA A 104 6.81 -11.20 -10.40
C ALA A 104 8.02 -12.04 -9.94
N GLN A 105 8.77 -12.67 -10.88
CA GLN A 105 10.00 -13.39 -10.56
C GLN A 105 11.03 -12.48 -9.87
N LYS A 106 11.29 -11.28 -10.42
CA LYS A 106 12.23 -10.32 -9.82
C LYS A 106 11.80 -9.83 -8.43
N LEU A 107 10.51 -9.65 -8.21
CA LEU A 107 10.00 -9.31 -6.87
C LEU A 107 10.22 -10.44 -5.86
N LEU A 108 9.95 -11.67 -6.26
CA LEU A 108 10.16 -12.85 -5.40
C LEU A 108 11.64 -13.10 -5.10
N GLU A 109 12.58 -12.75 -5.99
CA GLU A 109 14.01 -12.75 -5.68
C GLU A 109 14.37 -11.79 -4.51
N LYS A 110 13.61 -10.70 -4.36
CA LYS A 110 13.77 -9.74 -3.25
C LYS A 110 12.93 -10.09 -2.02
N LEU A 111 12.06 -11.07 -2.13
CA LEU A 111 11.19 -11.59 -1.09
C LEU A 111 11.21 -13.13 -1.09
N PRO A 112 12.36 -13.77 -0.76
CA PRO A 112 12.58 -15.21 -1.01
C PRO A 112 11.68 -16.13 -0.18
N ARG A 113 11.01 -15.61 0.87
CA ARG A 113 10.04 -16.36 1.68
C ARG A 113 8.60 -16.24 1.19
N MET A 114 8.37 -15.44 0.14
CA MET A 114 7.05 -15.25 -0.47
C MET A 114 6.85 -16.21 -1.65
N GLY A 115 5.57 -16.49 -1.97
CA GLY A 115 5.21 -17.47 -2.99
C GLY A 115 4.54 -16.89 -4.23
N LYS A 116 3.66 -15.89 -4.06
CA LYS A 116 2.84 -15.35 -5.17
C LYS A 116 2.74 -13.85 -5.14
N VAL A 117 2.68 -13.25 -6.33
CA VAL A 117 2.51 -11.82 -6.54
C VAL A 117 1.18 -11.56 -7.23
N TYR A 118 0.40 -10.63 -6.70
CA TYR A 118 -0.86 -10.18 -7.25
C TYR A 118 -0.78 -8.67 -7.54
N PHE A 119 -0.75 -8.29 -8.82
CA PHE A 119 -0.63 -6.89 -9.25
C PHE A 119 -1.96 -6.14 -9.20
N SER A 120 -1.89 -4.82 -8.97
CA SER A 120 -2.96 -3.83 -9.05
C SER A 120 -2.38 -2.45 -9.35
N ASN A 121 -3.19 -1.37 -9.25
CA ASN A 121 -2.79 -0.05 -9.76
C ASN A 121 -2.39 0.93 -8.65
N SER A 122 -2.89 0.74 -7.43
CA SER A 122 -2.63 1.66 -6.32
C SER A 122 -2.35 0.93 -5.01
N GLY A 123 -1.70 1.63 -4.04
CA GLY A 123 -1.48 1.08 -2.70
C GLY A 123 -2.80 0.74 -1.98
N SER A 124 -3.85 1.54 -2.19
CA SER A 124 -5.19 1.22 -1.66
C SER A 124 -5.70 -0.11 -2.18
N GLU A 125 -5.59 -0.36 -3.49
CA GLU A 125 -5.99 -1.64 -4.08
C GLU A 125 -5.14 -2.81 -3.61
N ALA A 126 -3.83 -2.61 -3.41
CA ALA A 126 -2.98 -3.66 -2.87
C ALA A 126 -3.43 -4.07 -1.45
N ASN A 127 -3.77 -3.10 -0.60
CA ASN A 127 -4.30 -3.35 0.74
C ASN A 127 -5.69 -3.98 0.70
N GLU A 128 -6.59 -3.51 -0.18
CA GLU A 128 -7.91 -4.13 -0.39
C GLU A 128 -7.78 -5.62 -0.80
N LYS A 129 -6.83 -5.94 -1.67
CA LYS A 129 -6.55 -7.34 -2.05
C LYS A 129 -6.08 -8.16 -0.86
N ALA A 130 -5.18 -7.62 -0.02
CA ALA A 130 -4.76 -8.28 1.20
C ALA A 130 -5.95 -8.55 2.13
N TYR A 131 -6.85 -7.59 2.33
CA TYR A 131 -8.04 -7.77 3.16
C TYR A 131 -9.01 -8.80 2.59
N LYS A 132 -9.23 -8.78 1.27
CA LYS A 132 -10.07 -9.78 0.59
C LYS A 132 -9.50 -11.19 0.75
N ILE A 133 -8.18 -11.37 0.60
CA ILE A 133 -7.49 -12.65 0.82
C ILE A 133 -7.73 -13.14 2.25
N VAL A 134 -7.52 -12.29 3.26
CA VAL A 134 -7.77 -12.63 4.67
C VAL A 134 -9.22 -13.07 4.90
N ARG A 135 -10.18 -12.27 4.42
CA ARG A 135 -11.61 -12.53 4.59
C ARG A 135 -12.08 -13.78 3.84
N GLN A 136 -11.56 -14.01 2.63
CA GLN A 136 -11.90 -15.21 1.86
C GLN A 136 -11.30 -16.46 2.52
N ALA A 137 -10.04 -16.41 2.96
CA ALA A 137 -9.41 -17.51 3.70
C ALA A 137 -10.21 -17.90 4.95
N SER A 138 -10.82 -16.91 5.65
CA SER A 138 -11.68 -17.18 6.81
C SER A 138 -12.97 -17.92 6.48
N ARG A 139 -13.35 -18.00 5.21
CA ARG A 139 -14.56 -18.69 4.73
C ARG A 139 -14.26 -20.06 4.16
N ILE A 140 -13.13 -20.20 3.45
CA ILE A 140 -12.78 -21.44 2.74
C ILE A 140 -11.92 -22.39 3.57
N SER A 141 -11.09 -21.88 4.49
CA SER A 141 -10.21 -22.69 5.32
C SER A 141 -10.84 -23.03 6.67
N PRO A 142 -11.02 -24.33 7.00
CA PRO A 142 -11.52 -24.73 8.31
C PRO A 142 -10.67 -24.21 9.48
N LYS A 143 -9.33 -24.14 9.29
CA LYS A 143 -8.38 -23.64 10.31
C LYS A 143 -8.53 -22.15 10.59
N ARG A 144 -9.02 -21.38 9.62
CA ARG A 144 -9.17 -19.92 9.73
C ARG A 144 -10.64 -19.48 9.81
N LYS A 145 -11.56 -20.40 10.03
CA LYS A 145 -13.00 -20.13 10.09
C LYS A 145 -13.30 -19.04 11.13
N GLY A 146 -13.92 -17.95 10.69
CA GLY A 146 -14.28 -16.82 11.54
C GLY A 146 -13.20 -15.73 11.67
N LYS A 147 -11.97 -15.95 11.21
CA LYS A 147 -10.84 -15.00 11.30
C LYS A 147 -10.89 -13.92 10.21
N TYR A 148 -11.86 -13.02 10.26
CA TYR A 148 -12.11 -12.02 9.21
C TYR A 148 -11.74 -10.58 9.61
N LYS A 149 -11.60 -10.30 10.92
CA LYS A 149 -11.23 -8.97 11.39
C LYS A 149 -9.77 -8.67 11.07
N ILE A 150 -9.50 -7.40 10.80
CA ILE A 150 -8.17 -6.89 10.49
C ILE A 150 -7.82 -5.80 11.51
N MET A 151 -6.74 -6.00 12.24
CA MET A 151 -6.20 -4.99 13.14
C MET A 151 -5.32 -4.03 12.34
N TYR A 152 -5.29 -2.76 12.74
CA TYR A 152 -4.47 -1.72 12.15
C TYR A 152 -3.93 -0.79 13.23
N ARG A 153 -2.75 -0.18 12.99
CA ARG A 153 -2.12 0.67 13.99
C ARG A 153 -2.56 2.12 13.86
N ASP A 154 -2.84 2.76 15.01
CA ASP A 154 -3.03 4.21 15.10
C ASP A 154 -1.88 4.95 14.40
N ARG A 155 -2.20 6.03 13.66
CA ARG A 155 -1.34 6.86 12.82
C ARG A 155 -0.83 6.24 11.53
N ASP A 156 -0.95 4.94 11.30
CA ASP A 156 -0.61 4.35 10.01
C ASP A 156 -1.62 4.76 8.93
N TYR A 157 -1.16 4.78 7.68
CA TYR A 157 -1.99 5.16 6.54
C TYR A 157 -1.98 4.06 5.48
N HIS A 158 -3.14 3.52 5.17
CA HIS A 158 -3.27 2.37 4.27
C HIS A 158 -4.06 2.64 2.98
N GLY A 159 -4.60 3.83 2.80
CA GLY A 159 -5.25 4.20 1.55
C GLY A 159 -6.52 5.04 1.69
N THR A 160 -7.17 5.31 0.55
CA THR A 160 -8.33 6.20 0.42
C THR A 160 -9.60 5.53 -0.10
N THR A 161 -9.55 4.26 -0.52
CA THR A 161 -10.77 3.48 -0.74
C THR A 161 -11.46 3.24 0.60
N ILE A 162 -12.76 3.04 0.63
CA ILE A 162 -13.51 2.89 1.89
C ILE A 162 -12.94 1.76 2.76
N GLY A 163 -12.58 0.61 2.17
CA GLY A 163 -11.96 -0.48 2.92
C GLY A 163 -10.55 -0.15 3.41
N ALA A 164 -9.67 0.41 2.57
CA ALA A 164 -8.33 0.81 2.99
C ALA A 164 -8.37 1.96 4.02
N MET A 165 -9.33 2.89 3.89
CA MET A 165 -9.55 3.96 4.86
C MET A 165 -10.07 3.41 6.20
N SER A 166 -10.83 2.32 6.19
CA SER A 166 -11.29 1.65 7.41
C SER A 166 -10.12 1.20 8.29
N SER A 167 -8.97 0.87 7.70
CA SER A 167 -7.73 0.49 8.39
C SER A 167 -6.73 1.65 8.57
N THR A 168 -7.04 2.86 8.12
CA THR A 168 -6.16 4.01 8.32
C THR A 168 -6.33 4.56 9.74
N GLY A 169 -5.22 4.65 10.50
CA GLY A 169 -5.19 5.13 11.88
C GLY A 169 -5.08 6.66 12.03
N GLN A 170 -5.20 7.42 10.93
CA GLN A 170 -5.16 8.88 10.93
C GLN A 170 -6.58 9.44 10.99
N ALA A 171 -7.07 9.72 12.20
CA ALA A 171 -8.45 10.15 12.46
C ALA A 171 -8.88 11.34 11.61
N GLN A 172 -7.99 12.33 11.41
CA GLN A 172 -8.28 13.51 10.58
C GLN A 172 -8.51 13.19 9.10
N ARG A 173 -8.02 12.05 8.60
CA ARG A 173 -8.27 11.59 7.22
C ARG A 173 -9.55 10.78 7.08
N LYS A 174 -10.14 10.40 8.20
CA LYS A 174 -11.39 9.63 8.27
C LYS A 174 -12.60 10.50 8.54
N GLN A 175 -12.36 11.73 8.97
CA GLN A 175 -13.43 12.67 9.29
C GLN A 175 -14.37 12.83 8.10
N ASP A 176 -15.66 12.75 8.34
CA ASP A 176 -16.77 12.96 7.40
C ASP A 176 -16.93 11.89 6.28
N PHE A 177 -16.15 10.79 6.30
CA PHE A 177 -16.21 9.73 5.28
C PHE A 177 -16.90 8.44 5.75
N GLY A 178 -17.35 8.35 7.01
CA GLY A 178 -18.06 7.17 7.51
C GLY A 178 -19.49 7.01 6.95
N PRO A 179 -20.14 5.88 7.19
CA PRO A 179 -19.67 4.77 8.01
C PRO A 179 -18.59 3.93 7.33
N PHE A 180 -17.67 3.38 8.14
CA PHE A 180 -16.60 2.52 7.64
C PHE A 180 -17.00 1.03 7.67
N VAL A 181 -16.19 0.21 6.99
CA VAL A 181 -16.40 -1.23 6.92
C VAL A 181 -16.17 -1.88 8.29
N GLU A 182 -17.11 -2.72 8.73
CA GLU A 182 -16.98 -3.47 9.97
C GLU A 182 -15.83 -4.48 9.95
N GLY A 183 -15.31 -4.78 11.15
CA GLY A 183 -14.24 -5.76 11.34
C GLY A 183 -12.84 -5.19 11.23
N PHE A 184 -12.67 -3.88 11.30
CA PHE A 184 -11.38 -3.23 11.47
C PHE A 184 -11.19 -2.78 12.93
N VAL A 185 -10.06 -3.16 13.54
CA VAL A 185 -9.77 -2.96 14.97
C VAL A 185 -8.47 -2.17 15.13
N GLU A 186 -8.55 -1.02 15.79
CA GLU A 186 -7.38 -0.17 16.02
C GLU A 186 -6.52 -0.70 17.16
N ILE A 187 -5.17 -0.65 16.96
CA ILE A 187 -4.17 -0.87 18.00
C ILE A 187 -3.36 0.42 18.22
N PRO A 188 -2.78 0.62 19.43
CA PRO A 188 -1.98 1.79 19.72
C PRO A 188 -0.74 1.90 18.85
N HIS A 189 -0.28 3.15 18.56
CA HIS A 189 0.98 3.40 17.89
C HIS A 189 2.19 3.14 18.80
N ALA A 190 3.36 2.88 18.16
CA ALA A 190 4.64 2.72 18.83
C ALA A 190 5.48 3.99 18.66
N CYS A 191 5.47 4.88 19.66
CA CYS A 191 6.20 6.14 19.64
C CYS A 191 6.81 6.42 21.01
N CYS A 192 8.14 6.22 21.15
CA CYS A 192 8.82 6.46 22.42
C CYS A 192 8.87 7.95 22.80
N TYR A 193 8.89 8.86 21.82
CA TYR A 193 8.90 10.30 22.07
C TYR A 193 7.61 10.81 22.75
N ARG A 194 6.46 10.21 22.40
CA ARG A 194 5.16 10.44 23.03
C ARG A 194 4.49 9.09 23.26
N CYS A 195 4.98 8.37 24.27
CA CYS A 195 4.52 7.03 24.59
C CYS A 195 3.04 7.06 25.01
N PRO A 196 2.16 6.26 24.37
CA PRO A 196 0.74 6.22 24.75
C PRO A 196 0.51 5.62 26.14
N TYR A 197 1.54 5.09 26.78
CA TYR A 197 1.51 4.47 28.13
C TYR A 197 2.34 5.23 29.16
N ASP A 198 2.81 6.45 28.84
CA ASP A 198 3.66 7.28 29.72
C ASP A 198 4.90 6.53 30.25
N LYS A 199 5.49 5.67 29.37
CA LYS A 199 6.67 4.88 29.71
C LYS A 199 7.92 5.41 29.00
N THR A 200 9.06 5.13 29.59
CA THR A 200 10.39 5.41 29.00
C THR A 200 10.99 4.14 28.43
N TYR A 201 11.52 4.21 27.19
CA TYR A 201 12.22 3.08 26.59
C TYR A 201 13.38 2.62 27.47
N GLY A 202 13.53 1.30 27.59
CA GLY A 202 14.43 0.64 28.53
C GLY A 202 13.73 0.13 29.80
N ASN A 203 12.64 0.79 30.25
CA ASN A 203 11.87 0.40 31.44
C ASN A 203 10.39 0.07 31.12
N CYS A 204 10.00 0.06 29.83
CA CYS A 204 8.61 -0.12 29.42
C CYS A 204 8.24 -1.56 29.03
N ASN A 205 9.20 -2.50 28.98
CA ASN A 205 9.00 -3.87 28.54
C ASN A 205 8.23 -3.98 27.19
N ILE A 206 8.38 -2.96 26.32
CA ILE A 206 7.71 -2.82 25.01
C ILE A 206 6.17 -2.95 25.16
N GLU A 207 5.61 -2.24 26.11
CA GLU A 207 4.18 -2.33 26.44
C GLU A 207 3.26 -2.03 25.24
N CYS A 208 3.67 -1.15 24.33
CA CYS A 208 2.95 -0.85 23.09
C CYS A 208 2.76 -2.07 22.17
N ALA A 209 3.65 -3.06 22.19
CA ALA A 209 3.46 -4.33 21.50
C ALA A 209 2.64 -5.32 22.35
N ARG A 210 2.94 -5.44 23.65
CA ARG A 210 2.25 -6.39 24.54
C ARG A 210 0.77 -6.11 24.68
N LYS A 211 0.36 -4.84 24.73
CA LYS A 211 -1.05 -4.44 24.81
C LYS A 211 -1.87 -4.84 23.58
N VAL A 212 -1.23 -5.19 22.47
CA VAL A 212 -1.93 -5.77 21.31
C VAL A 212 -2.56 -7.12 21.67
N GLU A 213 -1.93 -7.92 22.54
CA GLU A 213 -2.47 -9.19 23.03
C GLU A 213 -3.77 -8.99 23.82
N ASP A 214 -3.83 -7.97 24.70
CA ASP A 214 -5.05 -7.65 25.45
C ASP A 214 -6.21 -7.31 24.50
N ILE A 215 -5.92 -6.58 23.41
CA ILE A 215 -6.91 -6.23 22.39
C ILE A 215 -7.39 -7.47 21.64
N ILE A 216 -6.45 -8.37 21.25
CA ILE A 216 -6.77 -9.64 20.58
C ILE A 216 -7.74 -10.47 21.45
N LEU A 217 -7.46 -10.60 22.74
CA LEU A 217 -8.28 -11.36 23.67
C LEU A 217 -9.66 -10.72 23.87
N LYS A 218 -9.71 -9.40 23.97
CA LYS A 218 -10.97 -8.64 24.10
C LYS A 218 -11.86 -8.78 22.86
N GLU A 219 -11.28 -8.72 21.66
CA GLU A 219 -12.00 -8.83 20.38
C GLU A 219 -12.38 -10.26 20.02
N GLY A 220 -11.79 -11.26 20.72
CA GLY A 220 -11.90 -12.67 20.43
C GLY A 220 -10.85 -13.12 19.40
N ALA A 221 -9.82 -13.82 19.87
CA ALA A 221 -8.67 -14.25 19.05
C ALA A 221 -9.07 -15.01 17.77
N ASP A 222 -10.14 -15.81 17.84
CA ASP A 222 -10.65 -16.57 16.70
C ASP A 222 -11.40 -15.70 15.67
N SER A 223 -11.57 -14.41 15.94
CA SER A 223 -12.18 -13.48 14.99
C SER A 223 -11.12 -12.65 14.22
N ILE A 224 -9.87 -12.59 14.71
CA ILE A 224 -8.82 -11.77 14.13
C ILE A 224 -8.07 -12.58 13.06
N GLY A 225 -8.09 -12.09 11.83
CA GLY A 225 -7.43 -12.73 10.69
C GLY A 225 -6.06 -12.16 10.36
N ALA A 226 -5.87 -10.87 10.51
CA ALA A 226 -4.60 -10.22 10.22
C ALA A 226 -4.39 -8.93 11.03
N LEU A 227 -3.12 -8.50 11.06
CA LEU A 227 -2.70 -7.18 11.52
C LEU A 227 -1.92 -6.51 10.38
N ILE A 228 -2.33 -5.30 9.97
CA ILE A 228 -1.60 -4.50 9.01
C ILE A 228 -0.87 -3.34 9.70
N VAL A 229 0.39 -3.12 9.32
CA VAL A 229 1.23 -2.02 9.84
C VAL A 229 2.20 -1.52 8.77
N GLU A 230 2.55 -0.23 8.81
CA GLU A 230 3.72 0.30 8.11
C GLU A 230 4.99 -0.05 8.91
N PRO A 231 6.10 -0.52 8.30
CA PRO A 231 7.36 -0.76 9.04
C PRO A 231 7.84 0.47 9.82
N ILE A 232 7.75 1.63 9.21
CA ILE A 232 7.93 2.95 9.80
C ILE A 232 6.70 3.76 9.42
N THR A 233 5.92 4.20 10.40
CA THR A 233 4.73 5.02 10.14
C THR A 233 5.15 6.29 9.38
N ALA A 234 4.79 6.40 8.11
CA ALA A 234 5.23 7.53 7.29
C ALA A 234 4.38 8.78 7.51
N GLY A 235 3.17 8.81 6.98
CA GLY A 235 2.28 9.98 7.03
C GLY A 235 1.84 10.39 8.42
N GLY A 236 1.91 9.51 9.39
CA GLY A 236 1.55 9.74 10.79
C GLY A 236 2.65 10.40 11.64
N GLY A 237 3.79 10.77 11.05
CA GLY A 237 4.84 11.53 11.75
C GLY A 237 6.24 10.93 11.71
N ILE A 238 6.53 10.04 10.75
CA ILE A 238 7.82 9.32 10.58
C ILE A 238 8.21 8.60 11.88
N LEU A 239 7.30 7.78 12.39
CA LEU A 239 7.48 7.07 13.66
C LEU A 239 8.16 5.73 13.42
N LYS A 240 9.43 5.62 13.80
CA LYS A 240 10.20 4.38 13.77
C LYS A 240 10.07 3.66 15.12
N PRO A 241 9.49 2.44 15.16
CA PRO A 241 9.48 1.63 16.38
C PRO A 241 10.89 1.23 16.82
N VAL A 242 11.02 0.87 18.09
CA VAL A 242 12.26 0.24 18.60
C VAL A 242 12.44 -1.16 18.01
N LYS A 243 13.67 -1.66 17.99
CA LYS A 243 14.01 -2.92 17.30
C LYS A 243 13.25 -4.14 17.81
N GLU A 244 12.87 -4.14 19.08
CA GLU A 244 12.16 -5.25 19.74
C GLU A 244 10.65 -5.28 19.42
N TYR A 245 10.09 -4.21 18.88
CA TYR A 245 8.65 -4.06 18.67
C TYR A 245 8.08 -5.12 17.72
N TYR A 246 8.64 -5.25 16.53
CA TYR A 246 8.11 -6.18 15.53
C TYR A 246 8.37 -7.65 15.84
N PRO A 247 9.55 -8.08 16.34
CA PRO A 247 9.74 -9.46 16.79
C PRO A 247 8.68 -9.89 17.82
N LEU A 248 8.41 -9.03 18.82
CA LEU A 248 7.40 -9.31 19.84
C LEU A 248 5.99 -9.31 19.26
N LEU A 249 5.68 -8.36 18.39
CA LEU A 249 4.39 -8.30 17.71
C LEU A 249 4.13 -9.54 16.84
N GLN A 250 5.15 -10.00 16.14
CA GLN A 250 5.08 -11.22 15.33
C GLN A 250 4.91 -12.47 16.19
N GLU A 251 5.58 -12.56 17.35
CA GLU A 251 5.39 -13.65 18.31
C GLU A 251 3.91 -13.72 18.75
N ILE A 252 3.32 -12.57 19.12
CA ILE A 252 1.92 -12.48 19.48
C ILE A 252 1.01 -12.91 18.32
N CYS A 253 1.26 -12.40 17.11
CA CYS A 253 0.50 -12.77 15.92
C CYS A 253 0.56 -14.28 15.64
N ARG A 254 1.72 -14.90 15.72
CA ARG A 254 1.90 -16.36 15.55
C ARG A 254 1.16 -17.17 16.60
N LYS A 255 1.20 -16.73 17.87
CA LYS A 255 0.49 -17.39 18.98
C LYS A 255 -1.01 -17.54 18.72
N TYR A 256 -1.62 -16.58 18.03
CA TYR A 256 -3.05 -16.54 17.75
C TYR A 256 -3.40 -16.82 16.30
N ASP A 257 -2.46 -17.32 15.49
CA ASP A 257 -2.66 -17.54 14.03
C ASP A 257 -3.24 -16.30 13.34
N ILE A 258 -2.60 -15.14 13.54
CA ILE A 258 -2.92 -13.84 12.92
C ILE A 258 -1.84 -13.54 11.88
N TRP A 259 -2.23 -13.27 10.64
CA TRP A 259 -1.27 -12.91 9.59
C TRP A 259 -0.75 -11.49 9.79
N LEU A 260 0.56 -11.32 9.65
CA LEU A 260 1.21 -10.02 9.68
C LEU A 260 1.33 -9.47 8.25
N ILE A 261 0.66 -8.35 7.98
CA ILE A 261 0.73 -7.62 6.72
C ILE A 261 1.66 -6.43 6.90
N MET A 262 2.76 -6.40 6.14
CA MET A 262 3.65 -5.23 6.06
C MET A 262 3.27 -4.35 4.88
N ASP A 263 2.81 -3.14 5.18
CA ASP A 263 2.55 -2.11 4.17
C ASP A 263 3.85 -1.37 3.83
N GLU A 264 4.49 -1.82 2.77
CA GLU A 264 5.73 -1.26 2.22
C GLU A 264 5.48 -0.17 1.15
N VAL A 265 4.26 0.31 1.04
CA VAL A 265 3.86 1.30 0.02
C VAL A 265 4.75 2.56 0.10
N VAL A 266 5.13 3.00 1.29
CA VAL A 266 6.08 4.12 1.46
C VAL A 266 7.48 3.63 1.74
N CYS A 267 7.64 2.65 2.63
CA CYS A 267 8.93 2.27 3.19
C CYS A 267 9.81 1.44 2.25
N GLY A 268 9.21 0.77 1.27
CA GLY A 268 9.91 -0.13 0.34
C GLY A 268 10.79 0.58 -0.69
N PHE A 269 11.52 -0.24 -1.44
CA PHE A 269 12.34 0.16 -2.58
C PHE A 269 13.44 1.18 -2.26
N GLY A 270 14.06 1.04 -1.08
CA GLY A 270 15.22 1.86 -0.70
C GLY A 270 14.87 3.13 0.07
N ARG A 271 13.59 3.47 0.28
CA ARG A 271 13.15 4.69 0.97
C ARG A 271 13.81 4.89 2.33
N THR A 272 14.04 3.83 3.07
CA THR A 272 14.57 3.84 4.44
C THR A 272 16.06 3.52 4.54
N GLY A 273 16.76 3.38 3.40
CA GLY A 273 18.16 2.98 3.31
C GLY A 273 18.38 1.46 3.24
N LYS A 274 17.30 0.67 3.34
CA LYS A 274 17.26 -0.76 3.03
C LYS A 274 16.24 -1.02 1.94
N PHE A 275 16.31 -2.18 1.25
CA PHE A 275 15.39 -2.46 0.14
C PHE A 275 13.93 -2.47 0.62
N TRP A 276 13.66 -3.14 1.75
CA TRP A 276 12.38 -3.11 2.45
C TRP A 276 12.50 -2.38 3.78
N GLY A 277 11.43 -1.70 4.19
CA GLY A 277 11.37 -1.05 5.50
C GLY A 277 11.43 -2.07 6.64
N HIS A 278 10.83 -3.24 6.48
CA HIS A 278 10.88 -4.30 7.46
C HIS A 278 12.27 -4.96 7.63
N ASP A 279 13.20 -4.78 6.68
CA ASP A 279 14.60 -5.22 6.81
C ASP A 279 15.36 -4.54 7.98
N HIS A 280 14.80 -3.45 8.54
CA HIS A 280 15.35 -2.82 9.75
C HIS A 280 15.04 -3.61 11.03
N PHE A 281 14.16 -4.59 10.94
CA PHE A 281 13.66 -5.36 12.07
C PHE A 281 13.79 -6.84 11.76
N ASP A 282 13.97 -7.65 12.81
CA ASP A 282 13.96 -9.10 12.67
C ASP A 282 12.50 -9.60 12.63
N VAL A 283 11.89 -9.53 11.44
CA VAL A 283 10.48 -9.87 11.20
C VAL A 283 10.29 -10.52 9.83
N ASP A 284 9.39 -11.48 9.76
CA ASP A 284 9.04 -12.24 8.56
C ASP A 284 7.53 -12.13 8.32
N PRO A 285 7.08 -11.15 7.52
CA PRO A 285 5.65 -10.94 7.27
C PRO A 285 5.02 -12.08 6.46
N ASP A 286 3.71 -12.24 6.59
CA ASP A 286 2.93 -13.22 5.84
C ASP A 286 2.43 -12.65 4.52
N ILE A 287 2.17 -11.34 4.50
CA ILE A 287 1.75 -10.57 3.31
C ILE A 287 2.55 -9.27 3.27
N VAL A 288 2.96 -8.86 2.07
CA VAL A 288 3.60 -7.56 1.83
C VAL A 288 2.81 -6.82 0.76
N THR A 289 2.41 -5.59 1.05
CA THR A 289 1.76 -4.70 0.07
C THR A 289 2.70 -3.58 -0.34
N MET A 290 2.68 -3.20 -1.61
CA MET A 290 3.62 -2.23 -2.17
C MET A 290 3.03 -1.44 -3.34
N ALA A 291 3.53 -0.21 -3.53
CA ALA A 291 3.21 0.68 -4.63
C ALA A 291 4.34 1.73 -4.78
N LYS A 292 4.04 2.95 -5.18
CA LYS A 292 4.96 4.10 -5.23
C LYS A 292 6.34 3.77 -5.81
N GLY A 293 7.32 3.49 -4.95
CA GLY A 293 8.68 3.13 -5.34
C GLY A 293 8.77 1.91 -6.27
N LEU A 294 7.77 1.03 -6.25
CA LEU A 294 7.68 -0.14 -7.13
C LEU A 294 7.83 0.21 -8.61
N ALA A 295 7.19 1.28 -9.06
CA ALA A 295 7.28 1.80 -10.43
C ALA A 295 7.87 3.21 -10.46
N SER A 296 8.27 3.79 -9.32
CA SER A 296 8.70 5.18 -9.21
C SER A 296 7.73 6.18 -9.84
N SER A 297 6.44 5.85 -9.83
CA SER A 297 5.33 6.62 -10.44
C SER A 297 5.42 6.84 -11.95
N TYR A 298 6.26 6.09 -12.67
CA TYR A 298 6.24 6.09 -14.13
C TYR A 298 5.01 5.37 -14.68
N GLU A 299 4.45 4.45 -13.90
CA GLU A 299 3.21 3.73 -14.20
C GLU A 299 2.37 3.55 -12.92
N ALA A 300 1.06 3.45 -13.09
CA ALA A 300 0.15 3.09 -12.02
C ALA A 300 0.29 1.59 -11.71
N LEU A 301 1.11 1.25 -10.71
CA LEU A 301 1.42 -0.13 -10.38
C LEU A 301 1.53 -0.34 -8.87
N SER A 302 0.95 -1.43 -8.42
CA SER A 302 1.06 -1.93 -7.05
C SER A 302 1.06 -3.45 -7.01
N ALA A 303 1.42 -4.03 -5.89
CA ALA A 303 1.38 -5.47 -5.71
C ALA A 303 1.04 -5.86 -4.27
N THR A 304 0.36 -7.00 -4.15
CA THR A 304 0.18 -7.75 -2.91
C THR A 304 0.94 -9.06 -3.07
N VAL A 305 1.89 -9.32 -2.19
CA VAL A 305 2.73 -10.52 -2.22
C VAL A 305 2.44 -11.35 -1.00
N VAL A 306 2.18 -12.64 -1.19
CA VAL A 306 1.78 -13.55 -0.13
C VAL A 306 2.73 -14.74 -0.03
N LYS A 307 2.86 -15.34 1.16
CA LYS A 307 3.52 -16.62 1.33
C LYS A 307 2.82 -17.72 0.54
N GLN A 308 3.58 -18.76 0.12
CA GLN A 308 3.04 -19.89 -0.64
C GLN A 308 1.92 -20.58 0.12
N GLU A 309 2.06 -20.79 1.41
CA GLU A 309 1.07 -21.43 2.28
C GLU A 309 -0.29 -20.69 2.32
N ILE A 310 -0.28 -19.35 2.13
CA ILE A 310 -1.52 -18.60 2.00
C ILE A 310 -2.19 -18.89 0.66
N TYR A 311 -1.42 -18.88 -0.42
CA TYR A 311 -1.94 -19.22 -1.74
C TYR A 311 -2.51 -20.64 -1.80
N ASP A 312 -1.85 -21.59 -1.12
CA ASP A 312 -2.27 -23.00 -1.12
C ASP A 312 -3.65 -23.22 -0.49
N LEU A 313 -4.14 -22.30 0.35
CA LEU A 313 -5.51 -22.34 0.86
C LEU A 313 -6.58 -22.19 -0.22
N PHE A 314 -6.22 -21.64 -1.38
CA PHE A 314 -7.11 -21.39 -2.51
C PHE A 314 -7.01 -22.48 -3.59
N LEU A 315 -6.19 -23.51 -3.37
CA LEU A 315 -6.07 -24.66 -4.27
C LEU A 315 -7.15 -25.69 -3.91
N ASN A 316 -8.29 -25.64 -4.60
CA ASN A 316 -9.37 -26.59 -4.43
C ASN A 316 -9.23 -27.75 -5.41
N ASP A 317 -9.73 -28.94 -5.03
CA ASP A 317 -9.78 -30.06 -5.93
C ASP A 317 -10.86 -29.83 -7.01
N PRO A 318 -10.50 -29.70 -8.29
CA PRO A 318 -11.46 -29.50 -9.37
C PRO A 318 -12.35 -30.74 -9.60
N ALA A 319 -12.02 -31.90 -9.03
CA ALA A 319 -12.84 -33.10 -9.08
C ALA A 319 -14.00 -33.09 -8.08
N ASP A 320 -13.97 -32.22 -7.07
CA ASP A 320 -15.07 -32.04 -6.11
C ASP A 320 -16.29 -31.42 -6.82
N PRO A 321 -17.44 -32.10 -6.88
CA PRO A 321 -18.67 -31.54 -7.47
C PRO A 321 -19.12 -30.23 -6.83
N ALA A 322 -18.83 -30.01 -5.53
CA ALA A 322 -19.09 -28.75 -4.83
C ALA A 322 -18.27 -27.59 -5.40
N THR A 323 -17.08 -27.83 -5.96
CA THR A 323 -16.20 -26.83 -6.57
C THR A 323 -16.84 -26.20 -7.81
N ARG A 324 -17.57 -26.97 -8.63
CA ARG A 324 -18.28 -26.47 -9.83
C ARG A 324 -19.36 -25.42 -9.47
N LEU A 325 -20.07 -25.66 -8.38
CA LEU A 325 -21.10 -24.73 -7.88
C LEU A 325 -20.50 -23.49 -7.18
N ASN A 326 -19.23 -23.56 -6.80
CA ASN A 326 -18.51 -22.52 -6.08
C ASN A 326 -17.41 -21.85 -6.91
N TYR A 327 -17.46 -21.89 -8.24
CA TYR A 327 -16.44 -21.29 -9.12
C TYR A 327 -16.07 -19.89 -8.71
N PHE A 328 -17.04 -19.01 -8.43
CA PHE A 328 -16.81 -17.64 -7.96
C PHE A 328 -16.30 -17.54 -6.51
N ARG A 329 -16.49 -18.58 -5.70
CA ARG A 329 -15.95 -18.67 -4.35
C ARG A 329 -14.44 -18.94 -4.35
N ASP A 330 -13.99 -19.70 -5.35
CA ASP A 330 -12.60 -20.15 -5.47
C ASP A 330 -11.71 -19.13 -6.20
N ILE A 331 -12.31 -18.11 -6.83
CA ILE A 331 -11.58 -16.97 -7.39
C ILE A 331 -11.20 -16.05 -6.24
N SER A 332 -9.91 -15.94 -5.97
CA SER A 332 -9.38 -15.21 -4.81
C SER A 332 -9.68 -13.71 -4.84
N THR A 333 -9.91 -13.08 -5.98
CA THR A 333 -10.35 -11.68 -6.06
C THR A 333 -10.87 -11.35 -7.45
N TYR A 334 -11.90 -10.54 -7.55
CA TYR A 334 -12.16 -9.72 -8.72
C TYR A 334 -11.26 -8.50 -8.63
N GLY A 335 -10.31 -8.39 -9.52
CA GLY A 335 -9.32 -7.32 -9.56
C GLY A 335 -9.76 -6.15 -10.37
#